data_706f704faf12e47523382b6a6965a3a0
#
_entry.id   706f704faf12e47523382b6a6965a3a0
#
_cell.length_a   1.000
_cell.length_b   1.000
_cell.length_c   1.000
_cell.angle_alpha   90.00
_cell.angle_beta   90.00
_cell.angle_gamma   90.00
#
_symmetry.space_group_name_H-M   'P 1'
#
loop_
_entity.id
_entity.type
_entity.pdbx_description
1 polymer ?
#
loop_
_entity_poly.entity_id
_entity_poly.type
_entity_poly.pdbx_seq_one_letter_code
_entity_poly.pdbx_strand_id
1 'polypeptide(L)'
;MNEIERQEDVLDVLGPTIQHLTKLSKSDDDFCVLRGILRTGVMVPLHNHPDRETFYLLAGELEILKWAESGPHWHRLTAGDVLDMPSGTKHALRNSAADDAIVLIVTTMKHGQFFRNAGRPAATTPPGPPSAADLQRFVQRAHDYGYWLGSPEDNAAVGLHLG
;
A
#
# COMPACT_ATOMS: atom_id res chain seq x y z
N MET A 1 1.58 22.93 -25.95
CA MET A 1 2.78 22.32 -25.38
C MET A 1 2.31 21.37 -24.26
N ASN A 2 2.42 20.06 -24.47
CA ASN A 2 2.04 19.10 -23.42
C ASN A 2 3.06 19.25 -22.29
N GLU A 3 2.65 19.90 -21.17
CA GLU A 3 3.40 19.75 -19.93
C GLU A 3 3.29 18.28 -19.51
N ILE A 4 4.33 17.52 -19.82
CA ILE A 4 4.54 16.25 -19.14
C ILE A 4 4.82 16.64 -17.70
N GLU A 5 3.85 16.46 -16.82
CA GLU A 5 4.04 16.68 -15.38
C GLU A 5 5.25 15.87 -14.94
N ARG A 6 6.20 16.52 -14.26
CA ARG A 6 7.33 15.79 -13.68
C ARG A 6 6.76 14.75 -12.73
N GLN A 7 7.17 13.51 -12.93
CA GLN A 7 6.81 12.43 -12.02
C GLN A 7 7.26 12.83 -10.61
N GLU A 8 6.33 12.73 -9.67
CA GLU A 8 6.66 12.94 -8.27
C GLU A 8 7.66 11.88 -7.79
N ASP A 9 8.41 12.20 -6.75
CA ASP A 9 9.41 11.30 -6.20
C ASP A 9 8.78 9.98 -5.75
N VAL A 10 9.52 8.91 -5.95
CA VAL A 10 9.14 7.59 -5.45
C VAL A 10 9.38 7.54 -3.95
N LEU A 11 8.37 7.12 -3.19
CA LEU A 11 8.43 6.97 -1.75
C LEU A 11 8.58 5.50 -1.36
N ASP A 12 9.51 5.21 -0.44
CA ASP A 12 9.52 3.95 0.28
C ASP A 12 8.52 4.01 1.45
N VAL A 13 7.63 3.03 1.50
CA VAL A 13 6.61 2.91 2.54
C VAL A 13 6.81 1.59 3.29
N LEU A 14 7.99 1.45 3.89
CA LEU A 14 8.45 0.29 4.66
C LEU A 14 8.41 -1.04 3.87
N GLY A 15 8.86 -0.99 2.63
CA GLY A 15 8.94 -2.15 1.73
C GLY A 15 8.35 -1.86 0.36
N PRO A 16 7.03 -1.67 0.22
CA PRO A 16 6.46 -1.17 -1.03
C PRO A 16 6.97 0.22 -1.36
N THR A 17 7.11 0.50 -2.66
CA THR A 17 7.33 1.86 -3.13
C THR A 17 6.07 2.42 -3.74
N ILE A 18 5.78 3.68 -3.47
CA ILE A 18 4.59 4.40 -3.95
C ILE A 18 5.03 5.65 -4.72
N GLN A 19 4.40 5.87 -5.86
CA GLN A 19 4.55 7.07 -6.65
C GLN A 19 3.18 7.69 -6.92
N HIS A 20 3.03 8.97 -6.62
CA HIS A 20 1.81 9.70 -6.97
C HIS A 20 1.80 10.00 -8.48
N LEU A 21 0.78 9.52 -9.18
CA LEU A 21 0.59 9.78 -10.60
C LEU A 21 -0.29 11.00 -10.85
N THR A 22 -1.12 11.36 -9.89
CA THR A 22 -1.94 12.57 -9.88
C THR A 22 -1.52 13.49 -8.73
N LYS A 23 -1.70 14.79 -8.91
CA LYS A 23 -1.37 15.78 -7.87
C LYS A 23 -2.27 15.62 -6.66
N LEU A 24 -1.70 15.76 -5.47
CA LEU A 24 -2.48 15.87 -4.26
C LEU A 24 -3.18 17.24 -4.21
N SER A 25 -4.47 17.22 -3.92
CA SER A 25 -5.28 18.40 -3.68
C SER A 25 -5.69 18.50 -2.20
N LYS A 26 -6.32 19.62 -1.83
CA LYS A 26 -6.90 19.80 -0.49
C LYS A 26 -8.37 19.40 -0.43
N SER A 27 -8.95 18.97 -1.56
CA SER A 27 -10.33 18.53 -1.64
C SER A 27 -10.45 17.08 -1.22
N ASP A 28 -11.22 16.81 -0.15
CA ASP A 28 -11.49 15.45 0.30
C ASP A 28 -12.44 14.69 -0.66
N ASP A 29 -13.09 15.40 -1.59
CA ASP A 29 -13.99 14.81 -2.59
C ASP A 29 -13.24 14.25 -3.82
N ASP A 30 -11.94 14.56 -3.94
CA ASP A 30 -11.13 14.08 -5.03
C ASP A 30 -10.58 12.66 -4.74
N PHE A 31 -10.22 11.99 -5.81
CA PHE A 31 -9.45 10.74 -5.75
C PHE A 31 -8.02 10.98 -6.23
N CYS A 32 -7.13 10.07 -5.87
CA CYS A 32 -5.78 10.04 -6.42
C CYS A 32 -5.45 8.69 -7.04
N VAL A 33 -4.52 8.72 -7.98
CA VAL A 33 -3.98 7.53 -8.64
C VAL A 33 -2.52 7.38 -8.26
N LEU A 34 -2.19 6.21 -7.75
CA LEU A 34 -0.85 5.86 -7.30
C LEU A 34 -0.34 4.67 -8.11
N ARG A 35 0.97 4.59 -8.28
CA ARG A 35 1.65 3.38 -8.73
C ARG A 35 2.41 2.78 -7.56
N GLY A 36 2.07 1.55 -7.22
CA GLY A 36 2.77 0.76 -6.22
C GLY A 36 3.68 -0.27 -6.87
N ILE A 37 4.83 -0.51 -6.26
CA ILE A 37 5.72 -1.61 -6.62
C ILE A 37 6.01 -2.43 -5.37
N LEU A 38 5.69 -3.73 -5.43
CA LEU A 38 6.04 -4.70 -4.42
C LEU A 38 7.08 -5.66 -5.02
N ARG A 39 8.31 -5.55 -4.55
CA ARG A 39 9.37 -6.49 -4.93
C ARG A 39 9.09 -7.88 -4.38
N THR A 40 9.74 -8.87 -4.95
CA THR A 40 9.70 -10.26 -4.45
C THR A 40 9.97 -10.29 -2.95
N GLY A 41 9.12 -10.98 -2.20
CA GLY A 41 9.24 -11.13 -0.73
C GLY A 41 8.68 -9.96 0.08
N VAL A 42 8.29 -8.86 -0.55
CA VAL A 42 7.68 -7.71 0.16
C VAL A 42 6.24 -8.04 0.56
N MET A 43 5.89 -7.67 1.77
CA MET A 43 4.52 -7.77 2.29
C MET A 43 4.06 -6.45 2.91
N VAL A 44 2.76 -6.22 2.86
CA VAL A 44 2.06 -5.19 3.62
C VAL A 44 1.23 -5.90 4.68
N PRO A 45 1.55 -5.70 5.98
CA PRO A 45 0.84 -6.36 7.08
C PRO A 45 -0.65 -6.05 7.11
N LEU A 46 -1.40 -6.86 7.84
CA LEU A 46 -2.84 -6.72 7.99
C LEU A 46 -3.20 -5.37 8.63
N HIS A 47 -4.07 -4.64 7.97
CA HIS A 47 -4.52 -3.31 8.40
C HIS A 47 -5.91 -2.99 7.86
N ASN A 48 -6.50 -1.91 8.34
CA ASN A 48 -7.63 -1.29 7.68
C ASN A 48 -7.58 0.24 7.83
N HIS A 49 -8.35 0.89 6.98
CA HIS A 49 -8.54 2.34 6.99
C HIS A 49 -9.91 2.69 6.38
N PRO A 50 -10.44 3.89 6.65
CA PRO A 50 -11.73 4.29 6.10
C PRO A 50 -11.72 4.59 4.59
N ASP A 51 -10.54 4.65 4.00
CA ASP A 51 -10.38 4.96 2.58
C ASP A 51 -10.66 3.74 1.71
N ARG A 52 -11.45 3.94 0.65
CA ARG A 52 -11.64 2.94 -0.38
C ARG A 52 -10.43 2.86 -1.28
N GLU A 53 -10.03 1.67 -1.67
CA GLU A 53 -8.96 1.43 -2.63
C GLU A 53 -9.42 0.47 -3.72
N THR A 54 -9.02 0.73 -4.95
CA THR A 54 -9.16 -0.22 -6.05
C THR A 54 -7.77 -0.52 -6.60
N PHE A 55 -7.42 -1.79 -6.64
CA PHE A 55 -6.15 -2.30 -7.14
C PHE A 55 -6.33 -2.82 -8.55
N TYR A 56 -5.50 -2.36 -9.48
CA TYR A 56 -5.40 -2.89 -10.84
C TYR A 56 -3.98 -3.35 -11.09
N LEU A 57 -3.77 -4.64 -11.24
CA LEU A 57 -2.42 -5.18 -11.44
C LEU A 57 -1.96 -4.96 -12.88
N LEU A 58 -0.84 -4.24 -13.04
CA LEU A 58 -0.25 -3.93 -14.33
C LEU A 58 0.74 -5.00 -14.79
N ALA A 59 1.53 -5.54 -13.87
CA ALA A 59 2.56 -6.53 -14.18
C ALA A 59 2.88 -7.40 -12.96
N GLY A 60 3.40 -8.58 -13.21
CA GLY A 60 3.75 -9.54 -12.17
C GLY A 60 2.54 -10.27 -11.61
N GLU A 61 2.69 -10.77 -10.39
CA GLU A 61 1.63 -11.41 -9.61
C GLU A 61 1.59 -10.79 -8.22
N LEU A 62 0.39 -10.69 -7.65
CA LEU A 62 0.20 -10.14 -6.32
C LEU A 62 -0.91 -10.91 -5.59
N GLU A 63 -0.67 -11.26 -4.35
CA GLU A 63 -1.70 -11.81 -3.48
C GLU A 63 -2.21 -10.71 -2.55
N ILE A 64 -3.53 -10.51 -2.55
CA ILE A 64 -4.20 -9.54 -1.68
C ILE A 64 -5.22 -10.29 -0.82
N LEU A 65 -5.07 -10.17 0.49
CA LEU A 65 -6.06 -10.64 1.44
C LEU A 65 -7.17 -9.61 1.58
N LYS A 66 -8.40 -10.06 1.46
CA LYS A 66 -9.60 -9.28 1.71
C LYS A 66 -10.46 -9.99 2.75
N TRP A 67 -10.81 -9.28 3.81
CA TRP A 67 -11.70 -9.82 4.84
C TRP A 67 -13.15 -9.68 4.39
N ALA A 68 -13.85 -10.79 4.25
CA ALA A 68 -15.28 -10.88 3.95
C ALA A 68 -16.06 -11.33 5.18
N GLU A 69 -17.39 -11.38 5.09
CA GLU A 69 -18.24 -11.94 6.17
C GLU A 69 -17.87 -13.38 6.52
N SER A 70 -17.44 -14.16 5.52
CA SER A 70 -16.98 -15.54 5.70
C SER A 70 -15.54 -15.66 6.24
N GLY A 71 -14.87 -14.55 6.53
CA GLY A 71 -13.50 -14.50 7.01
C GLY A 71 -12.50 -14.00 5.99
N PRO A 72 -11.19 -14.12 6.29
CA PRO A 72 -10.12 -13.67 5.41
C PRO A 72 -9.93 -14.61 4.21
N HIS A 73 -9.83 -14.02 3.01
CA HIS A 73 -9.54 -14.76 1.77
C HIS A 73 -8.39 -14.10 1.01
N TRP A 74 -7.39 -14.91 0.65
CA TRP A 74 -6.32 -14.49 -0.23
C TRP A 74 -6.76 -14.59 -1.69
N HIS A 75 -6.65 -13.48 -2.43
CA HIS A 75 -6.90 -13.39 -3.85
C HIS A 75 -5.57 -13.27 -4.60
N ARG A 76 -5.30 -14.17 -5.52
CA ARG A 76 -4.14 -14.09 -6.41
C ARG A 76 -4.54 -13.31 -7.65
N LEU A 77 -3.86 -12.19 -7.88
CA LEU A 77 -4.02 -11.33 -9.04
C LEU A 77 -2.89 -11.57 -10.04
N THR A 78 -3.25 -11.57 -11.31
CA THR A 78 -2.34 -11.52 -12.45
C THR A 78 -2.58 -10.24 -13.23
N ALA A 79 -1.67 -9.89 -14.16
CA ALA A 79 -1.80 -8.64 -14.93
C ALA A 79 -3.17 -8.52 -15.62
N GLY A 80 -3.83 -7.40 -15.41
CA GLY A 80 -5.19 -7.11 -15.89
C GLY A 80 -6.30 -7.35 -14.87
N ASP A 81 -6.01 -8.02 -13.76
CA ASP A 81 -7.01 -8.24 -12.70
C ASP A 81 -7.24 -6.98 -11.86
N VAL A 82 -8.47 -6.86 -11.39
CA VAL A 82 -8.95 -5.76 -10.53
C VAL A 82 -9.48 -6.34 -9.22
N LEU A 83 -9.11 -5.73 -8.11
CA LEU A 83 -9.71 -6.00 -6.81
C LEU A 83 -10.12 -4.69 -6.14
N ASP A 84 -11.39 -4.59 -5.82
CA ASP A 84 -11.94 -3.46 -5.08
C ASP A 84 -11.93 -3.73 -3.57
N MET A 85 -11.39 -2.77 -2.82
CA MET A 85 -11.32 -2.82 -1.36
C MET A 85 -12.20 -1.74 -0.76
N PRO A 86 -13.42 -2.11 -0.32
CA PRO A 86 -14.33 -1.14 0.32
C PRO A 86 -13.72 -0.52 1.59
N SER A 87 -14.21 0.68 1.91
CA SER A 87 -13.85 1.38 3.14
C SER A 87 -13.96 0.47 4.38
N GLY A 88 -12.96 0.52 5.25
CA GLY A 88 -12.93 -0.22 6.52
C GLY A 88 -12.64 -1.72 6.41
N THR A 89 -12.44 -2.25 5.22
CA THR A 89 -12.14 -3.67 5.02
C THR A 89 -10.72 -3.98 5.46
N LYS A 90 -10.55 -4.97 6.35
CA LYS A 90 -9.22 -5.48 6.70
C LYS A 90 -8.58 -6.16 5.48
N HIS A 91 -7.34 -5.82 5.21
CA HIS A 91 -6.61 -6.36 4.07
C HIS A 91 -5.09 -6.39 4.31
N ALA A 92 -4.42 -7.15 3.48
CA ALA A 92 -2.97 -7.30 3.47
C ALA A 92 -2.51 -7.64 2.06
N LEU A 93 -1.25 -7.39 1.75
CA LEU A 93 -0.67 -7.71 0.45
C LEU A 93 0.63 -8.48 0.65
N ARG A 94 0.95 -9.36 -0.31
CA ARG A 94 2.27 -9.98 -0.39
C ARG A 94 2.63 -10.32 -1.83
N ASN A 95 3.90 -10.20 -2.14
CA ASN A 95 4.46 -10.70 -3.38
C ASN A 95 5.34 -11.92 -3.11
N SER A 96 4.82 -13.11 -3.36
CA SER A 96 5.54 -14.38 -3.23
C SER A 96 6.07 -14.87 -4.58
N ALA A 97 5.86 -14.13 -5.68
CA ALA A 97 6.33 -14.48 -7.01
C ALA A 97 7.81 -14.10 -7.22
N ALA A 98 8.38 -14.56 -8.33
CA ALA A 98 9.77 -14.30 -8.67
C ALA A 98 10.03 -12.87 -9.20
N ASP A 99 8.98 -12.23 -9.74
CA ASP A 99 9.07 -10.91 -10.35
C ASP A 99 8.40 -9.84 -9.49
N ASP A 100 8.78 -8.59 -9.71
CA ASP A 100 8.14 -7.45 -9.07
C ASP A 100 6.67 -7.33 -9.51
N ALA A 101 5.79 -7.02 -8.57
CA ALA A 101 4.41 -6.68 -8.85
C ALA A 101 4.27 -5.17 -9.00
N ILE A 102 3.64 -4.73 -10.10
CA ILE A 102 3.35 -3.32 -10.37
C ILE A 102 1.84 -3.15 -10.37
N VAL A 103 1.34 -2.30 -9.49
CA VAL A 103 -0.09 -2.12 -9.27
C VAL A 103 -0.48 -0.64 -9.36
N LEU A 104 -1.58 -0.35 -10.05
CA LEU A 104 -2.26 0.93 -9.92
C LEU A 104 -3.20 0.87 -8.73
N ILE A 105 -3.21 1.93 -7.95
CA ILE A 105 -4.10 2.11 -6.82
C ILE A 105 -4.90 3.38 -7.04
N VAL A 106 -6.22 3.25 -7.12
CA VAL A 106 -7.14 4.39 -7.13
C VAL A 106 -7.74 4.47 -5.73
N THR A 107 -7.54 5.59 -5.07
CA THR A 107 -7.95 5.76 -3.68
C THR A 107 -8.35 7.21 -3.39
N THR A 108 -8.65 7.50 -2.14
CA THR A 108 -9.02 8.84 -1.69
C THR A 108 -7.81 9.76 -1.66
N MET A 109 -8.07 11.05 -1.73
CA MET A 109 -7.03 12.07 -1.56
C MET A 109 -6.37 11.97 -0.19
N LYS A 110 -7.13 11.68 0.86
CA LYS A 110 -6.63 11.51 2.22
C LYS A 110 -5.62 10.35 2.33
N HIS A 111 -5.90 9.22 1.67
CA HIS A 111 -4.97 8.08 1.67
C HIS A 111 -3.69 8.40 0.87
N GLY A 112 -3.83 9.12 -0.23
CA GLY A 112 -2.68 9.65 -0.97
C GLY A 112 -1.79 10.56 -0.11
N GLN A 113 -2.39 11.43 0.69
CA GLN A 113 -1.68 12.29 1.66
C GLN A 113 -1.00 11.47 2.75
N PHE A 114 -1.64 10.40 3.23
CA PHE A 114 -1.02 9.48 4.18
C PHE A 114 0.30 8.94 3.65
N PHE A 115 0.34 8.43 2.43
CA PHE A 115 1.59 7.92 1.84
C PHE A 115 2.67 8.99 1.76
N ARG A 116 2.31 10.22 1.44
CA ARG A 116 3.27 11.33 1.44
C ARG A 116 3.83 11.61 2.83
N ASN A 117 3.00 11.56 3.85
CA ASN A 117 3.40 11.88 5.23
C ASN A 117 4.11 10.71 5.93
N ALA A 118 3.77 9.48 5.58
CA ALA A 118 4.34 8.28 6.19
C ALA A 118 5.57 7.75 5.44
N GLY A 119 5.62 7.96 4.11
CA GLY A 119 6.73 7.55 3.26
C GLY A 119 7.99 8.37 3.46
N ARG A 120 9.06 7.88 2.90
CA ARG A 120 10.37 8.56 2.83
C ARG A 120 10.93 8.45 1.41
N PRO A 121 11.77 9.39 0.94
CA PRO A 121 12.30 9.31 -0.42
C PRO A 121 13.03 8.00 -0.66
N ALA A 122 12.60 7.22 -1.63
CA ALA A 122 13.20 5.92 -1.94
C ALA A 122 14.68 6.06 -2.36
N ALA A 123 15.00 7.14 -3.07
CA ALA A 123 16.36 7.41 -3.56
C ALA A 123 17.40 7.56 -2.43
N THR A 124 16.98 7.98 -1.24
CA THR A 124 17.87 8.22 -0.08
C THR A 124 17.64 7.23 1.06
N THR A 125 16.72 6.28 0.87
CA THR A 125 16.45 5.24 1.87
C THR A 125 17.58 4.21 1.85
N PRO A 126 18.24 3.94 3.00
CA PRO A 126 19.25 2.89 3.09
C PRO A 126 18.67 1.51 2.74
N PRO A 127 19.43 0.62 2.11
CA PRO A 127 19.01 -0.76 1.90
C PRO A 127 18.86 -1.50 3.22
N GLY A 128 18.00 -2.51 3.26
CA GLY A 128 17.77 -3.35 4.42
C GLY A 128 16.48 -3.01 5.17
N PRO A 129 16.24 -3.66 6.31
CA PRO A 129 15.02 -3.46 7.08
C PRO A 129 14.93 -2.03 7.64
N PRO A 130 13.72 -1.50 7.83
CA PRO A 130 13.54 -0.19 8.43
C PRO A 130 14.07 -0.17 9.88
N SER A 131 14.59 0.98 10.30
CA SER A 131 15.01 1.17 11.68
C SER A 131 13.81 1.17 12.64
N ALA A 132 14.06 0.96 13.92
CA ALA A 132 13.02 1.08 14.96
C ALA A 132 12.36 2.48 14.95
N ALA A 133 13.13 3.53 14.68
CA ALA A 133 12.63 4.90 14.57
C ALA A 133 11.69 5.07 13.35
N ASP A 134 12.03 4.45 12.21
CA ASP A 134 11.17 4.49 11.00
C ASP A 134 9.83 3.77 11.24
N LEU A 135 9.89 2.60 11.88
CA LEU A 135 8.69 1.84 12.26
C LEU A 135 7.80 2.64 13.22
N GLN A 136 8.40 3.23 14.25
CA GLN A 136 7.67 4.04 15.22
C GLN A 136 7.01 5.26 14.56
N ARG A 137 7.71 5.94 13.67
CA ARG A 137 7.16 7.08 12.91
C ARG A 137 6.00 6.65 12.02
N PHE A 138 6.14 5.53 11.33
CA PHE A 138 5.06 4.99 10.49
C PHE A 138 3.81 4.66 11.31
N VAL A 139 3.98 3.94 12.41
CA VAL A 139 2.88 3.58 13.33
C VAL A 139 2.18 4.83 13.86
N GLN A 140 2.94 5.86 14.26
CA GLN A 140 2.36 7.12 14.71
C GLN A 140 1.55 7.80 13.60
N ARG A 141 2.05 7.84 12.36
CA ARG A 141 1.31 8.40 11.23
C ARG A 141 0.05 7.64 10.92
N ALA A 142 0.09 6.31 10.93
CA ALA A 142 -1.09 5.47 10.76
C ALA A 142 -2.14 5.77 11.83
N HIS A 143 -1.72 5.89 13.08
CA HIS A 143 -2.59 6.24 14.19
C HIS A 143 -3.21 7.64 14.01
N ASP A 144 -2.43 8.65 13.60
CA ASP A 144 -2.90 10.01 13.36
C ASP A 144 -3.99 10.07 12.27
N TYR A 145 -3.94 9.15 11.31
CA TYR A 145 -4.94 9.01 10.25
C TYR A 145 -6.13 8.11 10.64
N GLY A 146 -6.15 7.56 11.85
CA GLY A 146 -7.20 6.67 12.32
C GLY A 146 -7.14 5.27 11.72
N TYR A 147 -5.96 4.83 11.28
CA TYR A 147 -5.75 3.51 10.69
C TYR A 147 -5.53 2.46 11.78
N TRP A 148 -6.09 1.29 11.58
CA TRP A 148 -5.83 0.14 12.42
C TRP A 148 -4.72 -0.73 11.82
N LEU A 149 -3.76 -1.11 12.63
CA LEU A 149 -2.68 -2.03 12.27
C LEU A 149 -2.83 -3.31 13.09
N GLY A 150 -2.82 -4.45 12.41
CA GLY A 150 -2.90 -5.76 13.06
C GLY A 150 -1.68 -6.05 13.93
N SER A 151 -1.91 -6.71 15.06
CA SER A 151 -0.84 -7.21 15.93
C SER A 151 -0.03 -8.33 15.24
N PRO A 152 1.13 -8.74 15.77
CA PRO A 152 1.84 -9.91 15.29
C PRO A 152 0.97 -11.18 15.26
N GLU A 153 0.09 -11.35 16.26
CA GLU A 153 -0.85 -12.47 16.34
C GLU A 153 -1.93 -12.39 15.26
N ASP A 154 -2.48 -11.19 15.00
CA ASP A 154 -3.44 -10.97 13.91
C ASP A 154 -2.83 -11.33 12.56
N ASN A 155 -1.58 -10.92 12.32
CA ASN A 155 -0.86 -11.23 11.09
C ASN A 155 -0.55 -12.73 10.96
N ALA A 156 -0.11 -13.37 12.04
CA ALA A 156 0.17 -14.81 12.05
C ALA A 156 -1.10 -15.62 11.75
N ALA A 157 -2.25 -15.19 12.25
CA ALA A 157 -3.54 -15.85 12.01
C ALA A 157 -3.96 -15.87 10.53
N VAL A 158 -3.43 -14.96 9.71
CA VAL A 158 -3.66 -14.92 8.25
C VAL A 158 -2.45 -15.40 7.43
N GLY A 159 -1.45 -15.97 8.09
CA GLY A 159 -0.26 -16.54 7.42
C GLY A 159 0.82 -15.50 7.08
N LEU A 160 0.84 -14.35 7.75
CA LEU A 160 1.89 -13.35 7.63
C LEU A 160 2.80 -13.41 8.86
N HIS A 161 4.05 -13.74 8.66
CA HIS A 161 5.05 -13.77 9.72
C HIS A 161 5.92 -12.52 9.59
N LEU A 162 5.73 -11.59 10.53
CA LEU A 162 6.54 -10.40 10.66
C LEU A 162 7.85 -10.80 11.34
N GLY A 163 8.96 -10.68 10.63
CA GLY A 163 10.29 -11.00 11.12
C GLY A 163 10.76 -10.09 12.26
#